data_ac6ec3570f66ae4776758b7eb609b01b
#
_entry.id   ac6ec3570f66ae4776758b7eb609b01b
#
_cell.length_a   1.000
_cell.length_b   1.000
_cell.length_c   1.000
_cell.angle_alpha   90.00
_cell.angle_beta   90.00
_cell.angle_gamma   90.00
#
_symmetry.space_group_name_H-M   'P 1'
#
loop_
_entity.id
_entity.type
_entity.pdbx_description
1 polymer ?
#
loop_
_entity_poly.entity_id
_entity_poly.type
_entity_poly.pdbx_seq_one_letter_code
_entity_poly.pdbx_strand_id
1 'polypeptide(L)'
;MLFRSPTKTGAVEKDLPEIIEAVRESERLSLIGLMTLPPFFDDAEKARPFFRRLHEMRDEIRRQGRFGDGRGELSMGMTHDYVIAIEEGATILRVGTAIFGDREKP
;
A
#
# COMPACT_ATOMS: atom_id res chain seq x y z
N MET A 1 4.03 5.12 2.80
CA MET A 1 3.08 6.17 2.37
C MET A 1 1.74 5.53 2.02
N LEU A 2 0.66 6.08 2.50
CA LEU A 2 -0.68 5.55 2.29
C LEU A 2 -1.38 6.29 1.15
N PHE A 3 -1.88 5.53 0.17
CA PHE A 3 -2.74 6.07 -0.87
C PHE A 3 -4.20 5.92 -0.50
N ARG A 4 -4.95 6.98 -0.70
CA ARG A 4 -6.36 6.98 -0.36
C ARG A 4 -7.25 6.72 -1.57
N SER A 5 -8.36 6.03 -1.31
CA SER A 5 -9.53 6.05 -2.17
C SER A 5 -10.40 7.27 -1.76
N PRO A 6 -11.48 7.58 -2.49
CA PRO A 6 -12.33 8.72 -2.14
C PRO A 6 -12.89 8.70 -0.70
N THR A 7 -12.95 7.52 -0.06
CA THR A 7 -13.52 7.37 1.28
C THR A 7 -12.47 7.16 2.38
N LYS A 8 -11.19 7.21 2.04
CA LYS A 8 -10.10 6.94 2.99
C LYS A 8 -9.20 8.14 3.14
N THR A 9 -8.43 8.19 4.24
CA THR A 9 -7.38 9.19 4.43
C THR A 9 -6.11 8.72 3.73
N GLY A 10 -5.19 9.64 3.50
CA GLY A 10 -3.92 9.36 2.83
C GLY A 10 -3.69 10.29 1.67
N ALA A 11 -2.67 10.02 0.88
CA ALA A 11 -2.30 10.85 -0.25
C ALA A 11 -3.05 10.43 -1.52
N VAL A 12 -3.34 11.39 -2.39
CA VAL A 12 -3.77 11.09 -3.76
C VAL A 12 -2.54 10.99 -4.65
N GLU A 13 -2.66 10.23 -5.74
CA GLU A 13 -1.51 9.91 -6.59
C GLU A 13 -0.80 11.16 -7.14
N LYS A 14 -1.55 12.20 -7.50
CA LYS A 14 -0.97 13.43 -8.04
C LYS A 14 -0.06 14.18 -7.07
N ASP A 15 -0.25 13.97 -5.77
CA ASP A 15 0.55 14.64 -4.73
C ASP A 15 1.82 13.87 -4.39
N LEU A 16 1.98 12.67 -4.94
CA LEU A 16 3.08 11.77 -4.61
C LEU A 16 4.47 12.37 -4.85
N PRO A 17 4.76 12.99 -6.01
CA PRO A 17 6.09 13.56 -6.24
C PRO A 17 6.49 14.59 -5.18
N GLU A 18 5.56 15.43 -4.76
CA GLU A 18 5.80 16.45 -3.76
C GLU A 18 6.09 15.85 -2.38
N ILE A 19 5.32 14.83 -2.00
CA ILE A 19 5.51 14.15 -0.73
C ILE A 19 6.86 13.42 -0.70
N ILE A 20 7.21 12.75 -1.78
CA ILE A 20 8.49 12.04 -1.90
C ILE A 20 9.64 13.03 -1.75
N GLU A 21 9.55 14.19 -2.39
CA GLU A 21 10.60 15.19 -2.29
C GLU A 21 10.72 15.73 -0.87
N ALA A 22 9.60 15.93 -0.17
CA ALA A 22 9.61 16.38 1.22
C ALA A 22 10.31 15.35 2.13
N VAL A 23 10.05 14.05 1.91
CA VAL A 23 10.72 12.98 2.67
C VAL A 23 12.22 12.98 2.36
N ARG A 24 12.58 13.14 1.09
CA ARG A 24 13.99 13.16 0.66
C ARG A 24 14.77 14.30 1.32
N GLU A 25 14.15 15.45 1.45
CA GLU A 25 14.79 16.62 2.08
C GLU A 25 14.90 16.49 3.60
N SER A 26 14.16 15.57 4.21
CA SER A 26 14.20 15.34 5.64
C SER A 26 15.41 14.47 6.00
N GLU A 27 16.15 14.89 7.02
CA GLU A 27 17.30 14.13 7.51
C GLU A 27 16.87 12.95 8.39
N ARG A 28 15.60 12.92 8.83
CA ARG A 28 15.12 11.95 9.82
C ARG A 28 14.16 10.91 9.24
N LEU A 29 13.77 11.06 7.98
CA LEU A 29 12.80 10.16 7.36
C LEU A 29 13.42 9.45 6.18
N SER A 30 13.00 8.21 5.98
CA SER A 30 13.35 7.45 4.79
C SER A 30 12.06 6.86 4.22
N LEU A 31 11.90 6.95 2.91
CA LEU A 31 10.78 6.32 2.24
C LEU A 31 11.13 4.85 2.01
N ILE A 32 10.36 3.94 2.60
CA ILE A 32 10.63 2.51 2.49
C ILE A 32 9.61 1.76 1.65
N GLY A 33 8.44 2.35 1.40
CA GLY A 33 7.42 1.67 0.63
C GLY A 33 6.13 2.46 0.51
N LEU A 34 5.14 1.79 -0.05
CA LEU A 34 3.81 2.34 -0.28
C LEU A 34 2.78 1.45 0.40
N MET A 35 1.66 2.03 0.77
CA MET A 35 0.55 1.31 1.38
C MET A 35 -0.76 1.74 0.75
N THR A 36 -1.69 0.82 0.59
CA THR A 36 -3.04 1.15 0.15
C THR A 36 -4.08 0.37 0.94
N LEU A 37 -5.23 1.01 1.10
CA LEU A 37 -6.44 0.42 1.68
C LEU A 37 -7.55 0.63 0.65
N PRO A 38 -7.77 -0.32 -0.27
CA PRO A 38 -8.86 -0.18 -1.23
C PRO A 38 -10.20 -0.17 -0.51
N PRO A 39 -11.26 0.34 -1.16
CA PRO A 39 -12.61 0.16 -0.63
C PRO A 39 -12.90 -1.32 -0.43
N PHE A 40 -13.77 -1.64 0.53
CA PHE A 40 -14.20 -3.01 0.71
C PHE A 40 -15.08 -3.44 -0.47
N PHE A 41 -14.78 -4.60 -1.04
CA PHE A 41 -15.56 -5.23 -2.10
C PHE A 41 -16.01 -6.60 -1.65
N ASP A 42 -17.27 -6.97 -1.91
CA ASP A 42 -17.76 -8.32 -1.65
C ASP A 42 -16.96 -9.33 -2.45
N ASP A 43 -16.64 -9.00 -3.71
CA ASP A 43 -15.76 -9.79 -4.54
C ASP A 43 -14.34 -9.24 -4.41
N ALA A 44 -13.47 -10.00 -3.76
CA ALA A 44 -12.10 -9.59 -3.51
C ALA A 44 -11.32 -9.30 -4.79
N GLU A 45 -11.68 -9.92 -5.93
CA GLU A 45 -11.03 -9.64 -7.21
C GLU A 45 -11.13 -8.17 -7.64
N LYS A 46 -12.14 -7.46 -7.18
CA LYS A 46 -12.29 -6.03 -7.50
C LYS A 46 -11.22 -5.17 -6.85
N ALA A 47 -10.52 -5.68 -5.84
CA ALA A 47 -9.38 -4.98 -5.24
C ALA A 47 -8.11 -5.11 -6.08
N ARG A 48 -8.03 -6.10 -6.96
CA ARG A 48 -6.82 -6.37 -7.75
C ARG A 48 -6.29 -5.16 -8.52
N PRO A 49 -7.12 -4.35 -9.21
CA PRO A 49 -6.61 -3.17 -9.92
C PRO A 49 -5.90 -2.18 -8.99
N PHE A 50 -6.36 -2.04 -7.75
CA PHE A 50 -5.75 -1.16 -6.76
C PHE A 50 -4.36 -1.66 -6.37
N PHE A 51 -4.22 -2.97 -6.13
CA PHE A 51 -2.95 -3.57 -5.77
C PHE A 51 -1.96 -3.51 -6.94
N ARG A 52 -2.44 -3.77 -8.15
CA ARG A 52 -1.61 -3.68 -9.34
C ARG A 52 -1.11 -2.26 -9.57
N ARG A 53 -1.97 -1.28 -9.38
CA ARG A 53 -1.58 0.11 -9.54
C ARG A 53 -0.50 0.52 -8.53
N LEU A 54 -0.64 0.09 -7.28
CA LEU A 54 0.36 0.37 -6.26
C LEU A 54 1.71 -0.25 -6.63
N HIS A 55 1.69 -1.47 -7.14
CA HIS A 55 2.90 -2.15 -7.60
C HIS A 55 3.58 -1.35 -8.72
N GLU A 56 2.82 -0.91 -9.71
CA GLU A 56 3.36 -0.12 -10.81
C GLU A 56 3.98 1.19 -10.30
N MET A 57 3.33 1.85 -9.37
CA MET A 57 3.84 3.08 -8.77
C MET A 57 5.12 2.83 -7.98
N ARG A 58 5.19 1.75 -7.20
CA ARG A 58 6.39 1.35 -6.48
C ARG A 58 7.56 1.13 -7.43
N ASP A 59 7.32 0.43 -8.53
CA ASP A 59 8.37 0.15 -9.51
C ASP A 59 8.89 1.44 -10.12
N GLU A 60 8.03 2.39 -10.43
CA GLU A 60 8.45 3.68 -10.97
C GLU A 60 9.29 4.47 -9.98
N ILE A 61 8.86 4.52 -8.72
CA ILE A 61 9.58 5.22 -7.65
C ILE A 61 10.95 4.57 -7.44
N ARG A 62 11.01 3.23 -7.50
CA ARG A 62 12.26 2.50 -7.36
C ARG A 62 13.22 2.81 -8.50
N ARG A 63 12.73 2.89 -9.74
CA ARG A 63 13.57 3.26 -10.89
C ARG A 63 14.15 4.66 -10.73
N GLN A 64 13.45 5.56 -10.06
CA GLN A 64 13.93 6.90 -9.78
C GLN A 64 14.92 6.96 -8.60
N GLY A 65 15.20 5.82 -7.96
CA GLY A 65 16.12 5.75 -6.84
C GLY A 65 15.57 6.32 -5.53
N ARG A 66 14.27 6.52 -5.42
CA ARG A 66 13.65 7.20 -4.27
C ARG A 66 13.57 6.34 -3.01
N PHE A 67 13.78 5.03 -3.12
CA PHE A 67 13.88 4.15 -1.96
C PHE A 67 15.33 3.94 -1.50
N GLY A 68 16.29 4.66 -2.10
CA GLY A 68 17.71 4.43 -1.82
C GLY A 68 18.12 3.01 -2.18
N ASP A 69 18.71 2.30 -1.22
CA ASP A 69 19.09 0.90 -1.42
C ASP A 69 17.92 -0.07 -1.19
N GLY A 70 16.77 0.44 -0.76
CA GLY A 70 15.60 -0.38 -0.47
C GLY A 70 14.88 -0.82 -1.74
N ARG A 71 14.18 -1.95 -1.63
CA ARG A 71 13.40 -2.50 -2.75
C ARG A 71 12.04 -1.84 -2.94
N GLY A 72 11.58 -1.10 -1.94
CA GLY A 72 10.23 -0.53 -1.94
C GLY A 72 9.19 -1.54 -1.48
N GLU A 73 8.77 -1.44 -0.22
CA GLU A 73 7.79 -2.35 0.33
C GLU A 73 6.39 -2.03 -0.18
N LEU A 74 5.57 -3.06 -0.34
CA LEU A 74 4.16 -2.93 -0.71
C LEU A 74 3.32 -3.47 0.43
N SER A 75 2.78 -2.56 1.26
CA SER A 75 1.88 -2.92 2.34
C SER A 75 0.45 -2.87 1.81
N MET A 76 -0.08 -4.03 1.47
CA MET A 76 -1.43 -4.15 0.93
C MET A 76 -1.93 -5.56 1.19
N GLY A 77 -3.25 -5.70 1.37
CA GLY A 77 -3.87 -6.97 1.64
C GLY A 77 -4.26 -7.12 3.11
N MET A 78 -5.52 -7.46 3.32
CA MET A 78 -6.12 -7.74 4.62
C MET A 78 -6.74 -9.12 4.57
N THR A 79 -7.41 -9.54 5.64
CA THR A 79 -8.00 -10.88 5.72
C THR A 79 -8.83 -11.25 4.49
N HIS A 80 -9.61 -10.30 3.98
CA HIS A 80 -10.55 -10.58 2.88
C HIS A 80 -9.87 -10.75 1.51
N ASP A 81 -8.73 -10.09 1.25
CA ASP A 81 -8.14 -10.01 -0.07
C ASP A 81 -6.62 -10.28 -0.12
N TYR A 82 -6.05 -10.83 0.94
CA TYR A 82 -4.60 -10.98 1.03
C TYR A 82 -4.01 -11.91 -0.04
N VAL A 83 -4.76 -12.92 -0.48
CA VAL A 83 -4.27 -13.84 -1.52
C VAL A 83 -4.05 -13.06 -2.82
N ILE A 84 -5.00 -12.20 -3.18
CA ILE A 84 -4.91 -11.38 -4.39
C ILE A 84 -3.76 -10.37 -4.25
N ALA A 85 -3.61 -9.79 -3.07
CA ALA A 85 -2.51 -8.86 -2.81
C ALA A 85 -1.15 -9.55 -2.97
N ILE A 86 -1.00 -10.79 -2.49
CA ILE A 86 0.23 -11.56 -2.68
C ILE A 86 0.50 -11.78 -4.16
N GLU A 87 -0.51 -12.14 -4.92
CA GLU A 87 -0.37 -12.33 -6.37
C GLU A 87 0.08 -11.05 -7.08
N GLU A 88 -0.31 -9.89 -6.57
CA GLU A 88 0.08 -8.60 -7.13
C GLU A 88 1.35 -8.03 -6.50
N GLY A 89 2.06 -8.81 -5.71
CA GLY A 89 3.39 -8.45 -5.24
C GLY A 89 3.50 -7.86 -3.84
N ALA A 90 2.47 -8.04 -2.98
CA ALA A 90 2.53 -7.54 -1.61
C ALA A 90 3.75 -8.10 -0.87
N THR A 91 4.40 -7.26 -0.09
CA THR A 91 5.52 -7.66 0.76
C THR A 91 5.15 -7.58 2.25
N ILE A 92 4.11 -6.84 2.59
CA ILE A 92 3.60 -6.73 3.95
C ILE A 92 2.09 -6.90 3.90
N LEU A 93 1.56 -7.81 4.71
CA LEU A 93 0.12 -8.05 4.83
C LEU A 93 -0.37 -7.60 6.20
N ARG A 94 -1.64 -7.22 6.28
CA ARG A 94 -2.27 -6.81 7.52
C ARG A 94 -3.46 -7.71 7.80
N VAL A 95 -3.19 -8.94 8.23
CA VAL A 95 -4.21 -9.95 8.47
C VAL A 95 -4.45 -10.08 9.97
N GLY A 96 -5.67 -9.82 10.40
CA GLY A 96 -6.08 -9.92 11.80
C GLY A 96 -7.07 -11.06 12.00
N THR A 97 -8.27 -10.94 11.43
CA THR A 97 -9.32 -11.93 11.62
C THR A 97 -8.97 -13.29 11.03
N ALA A 98 -8.13 -13.34 9.98
CA ALA A 98 -7.66 -14.61 9.43
C ALA A 98 -6.81 -15.41 10.41
N ILE A 99 -6.17 -14.74 11.38
CA ILE A 99 -5.30 -15.38 12.37
C ILE A 99 -6.01 -15.47 13.71
N PHE A 100 -6.68 -14.40 14.15
CA PHE A 100 -7.23 -14.26 15.50
C PHE A 100 -8.75 -14.48 15.58
N GLY A 101 -9.41 -14.67 14.42
CA GLY A 101 -10.86 -14.79 14.36
C GLY A 101 -11.56 -13.42 14.44
N ASP A 102 -12.87 -13.44 14.28
CA ASP A 102 -13.66 -12.22 14.33
C ASP A 102 -13.70 -11.65 15.75
N ARG A 103 -13.80 -10.33 15.84
CA ARG A 103 -13.97 -9.68 17.13
C ARG A 103 -15.35 -10.00 17.67
N GLU A 104 -15.40 -10.34 18.97
CA GLU A 104 -16.66 -10.41 19.66
C GLU A 104 -17.19 -8.99 19.84
N LYS A 105 -18.45 -8.80 19.52
CA LYS A 105 -19.09 -7.51 19.77
C LYS A 105 -19.53 -7.47 21.23
N PRO A 106 -19.24 -6.37 21.94
CA PRO A 106 -19.72 -6.21 23.29
C PRO A 106 -21.24 -6.15 23.36
#